data_c44238cb015cb3f1af371ca5306c13f5
#
_entry.id   c44238cb015cb3f1af371ca5306c13f5
#
_cell.length_a   1.000
_cell.length_b   1.000
_cell.length_c   1.000
_cell.angle_alpha   90.00
_cell.angle_beta   90.00
_cell.angle_gamma   90.00
#
_symmetry.space_group_name_H-M   'P 1'
#
loop_
_entity.id
_entity.type
_entity.pdbx_description
1 polymer ?
#
loop_
_entity_poly.entity_id
_entity_poly.type
_entity_poly.pdbx_seq_one_letter_code
_entity_poly.pdbx_strand_id
1 'polypeptide(L)'
;MNDNDLEATSIEEGDQRNRVMIYTMIAVVILGACALFFMAFLWLRPGQFPLLADVFASPTATRRPTRTPEPNLTPLPNLTATQLAWVKPAESPSLASTEEANTAFGSGAVYLETFASTKPEIPEIVQPGDLFFYDVQLPGSGEFPVVWSYGWCTSLEQILEDNFKDIQLDFIMNESPVSLDNFVIINTVNNDGSACREYAALVTTWPSGQHHLETRITFTQDVHDGWNLYPAGTHFFKYIVNVD
;
A
#
# COMPACT_ATOMS: atom_id res chain seq x y z
N MET A 1 22.47 16.45 71.21
CA MET A 1 22.66 16.06 69.83
C MET A 1 22.62 14.54 69.85
N ASN A 2 21.56 13.93 69.37
CA ASN A 2 21.33 12.49 69.51
C ASN A 2 22.11 11.70 68.48
N ASP A 3 22.86 10.69 68.90
CA ASP A 3 23.65 9.81 68.01
C ASP A 3 22.82 9.09 66.93
N ASN A 4 21.50 9.01 67.10
CA ASN A 4 20.57 8.38 66.16
C ASN A 4 20.38 9.17 64.85
N ASP A 5 20.66 10.48 64.83
CA ASP A 5 20.47 11.30 63.64
C ASP A 5 21.64 11.14 62.64
N LEU A 6 22.80 10.65 63.09
CA LEU A 6 23.98 10.43 62.22
C LEU A 6 23.93 9.06 61.48
N GLU A 7 23.27 8.07 62.03
CA GLU A 7 23.13 6.74 61.37
C GLU A 7 22.08 6.75 60.25
N ALA A 8 21.00 7.54 60.39
CA ALA A 8 19.95 7.62 59.35
C ALA A 8 20.43 8.26 58.05
N THR A 9 21.31 9.31 58.13
CA THR A 9 21.82 10.01 56.95
C THR A 9 22.80 9.17 56.14
N SER A 10 23.55 8.23 56.75
CA SER A 10 24.53 7.40 56.05
C SER A 10 23.89 6.26 55.24
N ILE A 11 22.71 5.79 55.66
CA ILE A 11 21.98 4.71 54.98
C ILE A 11 21.30 5.25 53.72
N GLU A 12 20.78 6.47 53.76
CA GLU A 12 20.08 7.09 52.64
C GLU A 12 21.02 7.44 51.47
N GLU A 13 22.25 7.91 51.81
CA GLU A 13 23.27 8.26 50.82
C GLU A 13 23.85 7.04 50.10
N GLY A 14 23.93 5.89 50.76
CA GLY A 14 24.33 4.60 50.17
C GLY A 14 23.33 4.04 49.16
N ASP A 15 22.02 4.17 49.44
CA ASP A 15 20.97 3.67 48.57
C ASP A 15 20.82 4.53 47.31
N GLN A 16 20.96 5.83 47.43
CA GLN A 16 20.91 6.75 46.28
C GLN A 16 22.10 6.52 45.30
N ARG A 17 23.30 6.25 45.82
CA ARG A 17 24.46 5.96 45.00
C ARG A 17 24.35 4.64 44.26
N ASN A 18 23.75 3.62 44.88
CA ASN A 18 23.49 2.32 44.24
C ASN A 18 22.45 2.46 43.12
N ARG A 19 21.37 3.22 43.30
CA ARG A 19 20.38 3.48 42.28
C ARG A 19 20.96 4.17 41.05
N VAL A 20 21.77 5.21 41.26
CA VAL A 20 22.46 5.91 40.15
C VAL A 20 23.38 4.97 39.39
N MET A 21 24.11 4.10 40.07
CA MET A 21 25.00 3.13 39.43
C MET A 21 24.23 2.11 38.60
N ILE A 22 23.08 1.62 39.09
CA ILE A 22 22.20 0.68 38.36
C ILE A 22 21.63 1.35 37.10
N TYR A 23 21.11 2.58 37.20
CA TYR A 23 20.59 3.29 36.02
C TYR A 23 21.65 3.58 34.96
N THR A 24 22.88 3.90 35.38
CA THR A 24 24.01 4.12 34.45
C THR A 24 24.37 2.83 33.72
N MET A 25 24.42 1.70 34.43
CA MET A 25 24.68 0.38 33.81
C MET A 25 23.58 0.00 32.81
N ILE A 26 22.31 0.21 33.14
CA ILE A 26 21.18 -0.05 32.25
C ILE A 26 21.27 0.83 31.00
N ALA A 27 21.57 2.11 31.13
CA ALA A 27 21.72 3.03 30.02
C ALA A 27 22.86 2.61 29.06
N VAL A 28 24.00 2.18 29.60
CA VAL A 28 25.13 1.68 28.78
C VAL A 28 24.76 0.42 28.01
N VAL A 29 24.03 -0.50 28.63
CA VAL A 29 23.59 -1.75 27.99
C VAL A 29 22.61 -1.44 26.85
N ILE A 30 21.65 -0.53 27.06
CA ILE A 30 20.69 -0.12 26.04
C ILE A 30 21.40 0.55 24.86
N LEU A 31 22.32 1.48 25.12
CA LEU A 31 23.10 2.15 24.08
C LEU A 31 23.94 1.15 23.27
N GLY A 32 24.57 0.16 23.94
CA GLY A 32 25.31 -0.89 23.26
C GLY A 32 24.43 -1.77 22.38
N ALA A 33 23.25 -2.14 22.86
CA ALA A 33 22.29 -2.93 22.08
C ALA A 33 21.79 -2.15 20.85
N CYS A 34 21.48 -0.86 21.00
CA CYS A 34 21.06 0.00 19.89
C CYS A 34 22.16 0.13 18.82
N ALA A 35 23.41 0.28 19.23
CA ALA A 35 24.55 0.37 18.31
C ALA A 35 24.75 -0.94 17.52
N LEU A 36 24.63 -2.09 18.18
CA LEU A 36 24.69 -3.40 17.53
C LEU A 36 23.53 -3.63 16.55
N PHE A 37 22.32 -3.19 16.93
CA PHE A 37 21.15 -3.28 16.07
C PHE A 37 21.30 -2.40 14.82
N PHE A 38 21.85 -1.20 14.98
CA PHE A 38 22.12 -0.28 13.88
C PHE A 38 23.19 -0.83 12.94
N MET A 39 24.26 -1.41 13.46
CA MET A 39 25.29 -2.08 12.67
C MET A 39 24.74 -3.30 11.90
N ALA A 40 23.89 -4.12 12.54
CA ALA A 40 23.25 -5.25 11.89
C ALA A 40 22.28 -4.78 10.77
N PHE A 41 21.54 -3.69 10.99
CA PHE A 41 20.66 -3.08 10.01
C PHE A 41 21.43 -2.56 8.78
N LEU A 42 22.58 -1.91 8.99
CA LEU A 42 23.46 -1.47 7.91
C LEU A 42 24.04 -2.63 7.10
N TRP A 43 24.26 -3.78 7.74
CA TRP A 43 24.80 -4.98 7.09
C TRP A 43 23.76 -5.74 6.26
N LEU A 44 22.50 -5.70 6.68
CA LEU A 44 21.39 -6.38 6.01
C LEU A 44 20.84 -5.61 4.79
N ARG A 45 21.18 -4.33 4.63
CA ARG A 45 20.76 -3.51 3.47
C ARG A 45 21.94 -2.84 2.75
N PRO A 46 22.82 -3.61 2.10
CA PRO A 46 24.01 -3.07 1.42
C PRO A 46 23.68 -2.16 0.20
N GLY A 47 22.44 -2.12 -0.27
CA GLY A 47 22.03 -1.37 -1.46
C GLY A 47 21.57 0.08 -1.26
N GLN A 48 21.43 0.56 -0.02
CA GLN A 48 20.86 1.90 0.25
C GLN A 48 21.89 3.03 0.48
N PHE A 49 23.20 2.75 0.35
CA PHE A 49 24.22 3.80 0.46
C PHE A 49 25.03 3.90 -0.83
N PRO A 50 24.54 4.61 -1.87
CA PRO A 50 25.26 4.78 -3.14
C PRO A 50 26.57 5.56 -3.00
N LEU A 51 26.75 6.30 -1.91
CA LEU A 51 27.93 7.16 -1.70
C LEU A 51 29.24 6.41 -1.44
N LEU A 52 29.23 5.11 -1.14
CA LEU A 52 30.44 4.33 -0.90
C LEU A 52 30.82 3.43 -2.11
N ALA A 53 29.93 3.26 -3.09
CA ALA A 53 30.22 2.42 -4.26
C ALA A 53 31.12 3.11 -5.29
N ASP A 54 31.11 4.44 -5.35
CA ASP A 54 31.87 5.20 -6.35
C ASP A 54 33.38 5.36 -6.02
N VAL A 55 33.78 5.09 -4.78
CA VAL A 55 35.20 5.27 -4.36
C VAL A 55 36.09 4.13 -4.85
N PHE A 56 35.54 2.99 -5.25
CA PHE A 56 36.31 1.79 -5.68
C PHE A 56 36.07 1.37 -7.13
N ALA A 57 35.35 2.15 -7.92
CA ALA A 57 35.17 1.86 -9.32
C ALA A 57 36.40 2.29 -10.12
N SER A 58 37.27 1.34 -10.42
CA SER A 58 38.37 1.54 -11.38
C SER A 58 37.76 1.79 -12.79
N PRO A 59 38.17 2.80 -13.53
CA PRO A 59 37.64 3.07 -14.86
C PRO A 59 38.00 1.93 -15.82
N THR A 60 37.05 1.06 -16.08
CA THR A 60 37.17 0.05 -17.11
C THR A 60 37.02 0.75 -18.47
N ALA A 61 38.08 0.73 -19.27
CA ALA A 61 38.07 1.29 -20.63
C ALA A 61 36.94 0.65 -21.46
N THR A 62 35.89 1.42 -21.72
CA THR A 62 34.75 1.00 -22.54
C THR A 62 35.25 0.84 -23.99
N ARG A 63 35.39 -0.39 -24.48
CA ARG A 63 35.57 -0.66 -25.88
C ARG A 63 34.38 -0.10 -26.65
N ARG A 64 34.67 0.76 -27.64
CA ARG A 64 33.72 1.32 -28.60
C ARG A 64 32.85 0.18 -29.15
N PRO A 65 31.52 0.23 -29.05
CA PRO A 65 30.67 -0.83 -29.56
C PRO A 65 30.85 -0.91 -31.08
N THR A 66 31.29 -2.08 -31.57
CA THR A 66 31.24 -2.43 -32.98
C THR A 66 29.77 -2.41 -33.36
N ARG A 67 29.41 -1.70 -34.43
CA ARG A 67 28.05 -1.75 -34.98
C ARG A 67 27.70 -3.19 -35.28
N THR A 68 26.86 -3.77 -34.42
CA THR A 68 26.17 -5.02 -34.74
C THR A 68 25.29 -4.77 -35.93
N PRO A 69 25.37 -5.54 -37.03
CA PRO A 69 24.41 -5.41 -38.13
C PRO A 69 23.02 -5.53 -37.55
N GLU A 70 22.17 -4.59 -37.91
CA GLU A 70 20.75 -4.55 -37.51
C GLU A 70 20.15 -5.91 -37.84
N PRO A 71 19.58 -6.66 -36.82
CA PRO A 71 18.95 -7.91 -37.12
C PRO A 71 17.81 -7.60 -38.08
N ASN A 72 17.84 -8.31 -39.23
CA ASN A 72 16.78 -8.26 -40.21
C ASN A 72 15.52 -8.72 -39.46
N LEU A 73 14.74 -7.78 -38.95
CA LEU A 73 13.49 -8.04 -38.24
C LEU A 73 12.57 -8.68 -39.26
N THR A 74 12.62 -10.00 -39.34
CA THR A 74 11.52 -10.75 -39.93
C THR A 74 10.26 -10.15 -39.29
N PRO A 75 9.32 -9.59 -40.08
CA PRO A 75 8.11 -9.06 -39.49
C PRO A 75 7.56 -10.17 -38.61
N LEU A 76 7.49 -9.94 -37.29
CA LEU A 76 6.75 -10.82 -36.40
C LEU A 76 5.46 -11.12 -37.14
N PRO A 77 5.07 -12.41 -37.28
CA PRO A 77 3.76 -12.73 -37.79
C PRO A 77 2.84 -11.81 -37.00
N ASN A 78 2.09 -11.01 -37.73
CA ASN A 78 1.05 -10.20 -37.15
C ASN A 78 0.28 -11.19 -36.29
N LEU A 79 0.64 -11.28 -35.00
CA LEU A 79 -0.23 -11.81 -34.01
C LEU A 79 -1.41 -10.86 -34.15
N THR A 80 -2.23 -11.14 -35.18
CA THR A 80 -3.64 -10.85 -35.09
C THR A 80 -3.91 -11.28 -33.68
N ALA A 81 -3.86 -10.29 -32.77
CA ALA A 81 -4.37 -10.50 -31.48
C ALA A 81 -5.67 -11.23 -31.77
N THR A 82 -5.65 -12.54 -31.58
CA THR A 82 -6.83 -13.19 -31.13
C THR A 82 -7.04 -12.42 -29.84
N GLN A 83 -7.62 -11.22 -30.01
CA GLN A 83 -8.40 -10.62 -28.97
C GLN A 83 -9.20 -11.81 -28.55
N LEU A 84 -8.81 -12.42 -27.43
CA LEU A 84 -9.73 -13.20 -26.64
C LEU A 84 -10.92 -12.28 -26.64
N ALA A 85 -11.88 -12.58 -27.53
CA ALA A 85 -13.01 -11.69 -27.74
C ALA A 85 -13.69 -11.71 -26.39
N TRP A 86 -13.33 -10.70 -25.61
CA TRP A 86 -13.91 -10.53 -24.29
C TRP A 86 -15.40 -10.44 -24.53
N VAL A 87 -16.09 -11.52 -24.21
CA VAL A 87 -17.53 -11.57 -24.33
C VAL A 87 -18.04 -10.75 -23.17
N LYS A 88 -18.33 -9.48 -23.44
CA LYS A 88 -18.98 -8.61 -22.47
C LYS A 88 -20.19 -9.38 -21.93
N PRO A 89 -20.30 -9.59 -20.61
CA PRO A 89 -21.47 -10.23 -20.03
C PRO A 89 -22.72 -9.51 -20.49
N ALA A 90 -23.79 -10.25 -20.77
CA ALA A 90 -25.06 -9.69 -21.19
C ALA A 90 -25.62 -8.70 -20.12
N GLU A 91 -25.27 -8.95 -18.84
CA GLU A 91 -25.66 -8.17 -17.69
C GLU A 91 -24.43 -7.76 -16.89
N SER A 92 -24.47 -6.58 -16.31
CA SER A 92 -23.43 -6.08 -15.40
C SER A 92 -23.82 -6.35 -13.95
N PRO A 93 -22.86 -6.51 -13.03
CA PRO A 93 -23.14 -6.54 -11.61
C PRO A 93 -23.90 -5.31 -11.15
N SER A 94 -24.72 -5.44 -10.12
CA SER A 94 -25.50 -4.34 -9.56
C SER A 94 -24.86 -3.77 -8.30
N LEU A 95 -24.86 -2.46 -8.18
CA LEU A 95 -24.44 -1.77 -6.97
C LEU A 95 -25.63 -1.55 -6.06
N ALA A 96 -25.43 -1.74 -4.76
CA ALA A 96 -26.38 -1.34 -3.73
C ALA A 96 -26.48 0.19 -3.65
N SER A 97 -27.55 0.68 -3.05
CA SER A 97 -27.60 2.08 -2.64
C SER A 97 -26.55 2.38 -1.56
N THR A 98 -26.16 3.65 -1.43
CA THR A 98 -25.22 4.07 -0.38
C THR A 98 -25.75 3.81 1.04
N GLU A 99 -27.07 3.80 1.24
CA GLU A 99 -27.69 3.47 2.53
C GLU A 99 -27.52 1.98 2.87
N GLU A 100 -27.75 1.08 1.91
CA GLU A 100 -27.52 -0.37 2.07
C GLU A 100 -26.05 -0.66 2.28
N ALA A 101 -25.17 -0.01 1.52
CA ALA A 101 -23.72 -0.13 1.67
C ALA A 101 -23.26 0.28 3.08
N ASN A 102 -23.69 1.43 3.59
CA ASN A 102 -23.39 1.87 4.96
C ASN A 102 -23.82 0.84 6.03
N THR A 103 -24.98 0.23 5.85
CA THR A 103 -25.48 -0.79 6.76
C THR A 103 -24.61 -2.05 6.71
N ALA A 104 -24.21 -2.46 5.52
CA ALA A 104 -23.35 -3.63 5.31
C ALA A 104 -21.96 -3.45 5.92
N PHE A 105 -21.35 -2.27 5.78
CA PHE A 105 -20.05 -1.95 6.39
C PHE A 105 -20.10 -2.07 7.92
N GLY A 106 -21.17 -1.60 8.55
CA GLY A 106 -21.38 -1.74 9.98
C GLY A 106 -21.54 -3.20 10.47
N SER A 107 -21.90 -4.12 9.56
CA SER A 107 -22.10 -5.56 9.87
C SER A 107 -20.94 -6.48 9.46
N GLY A 108 -19.83 -5.95 8.95
CA GLY A 108 -18.66 -6.72 8.57
C GLY A 108 -18.71 -7.25 7.13
N ALA A 109 -18.96 -6.37 6.18
CA ALA A 109 -18.95 -6.68 4.76
C ALA A 109 -17.60 -7.26 4.30
N VAL A 110 -17.62 -8.18 3.32
CA VAL A 110 -16.42 -8.87 2.83
C VAL A 110 -15.88 -8.16 1.59
N TYR A 111 -14.60 -7.90 1.57
CA TYR A 111 -13.90 -7.24 0.47
C TYR A 111 -13.63 -8.19 -0.69
N LEU A 112 -13.67 -7.66 -1.91
CA LEU A 112 -13.47 -8.38 -3.16
C LEU A 112 -12.12 -9.13 -3.19
N GLU A 113 -11.07 -8.53 -2.65
CA GLU A 113 -9.73 -9.10 -2.55
C GLU A 113 -9.66 -10.36 -1.67
N THR A 114 -10.68 -10.58 -0.83
CA THR A 114 -10.77 -11.80 -0.01
C THR A 114 -10.96 -13.04 -0.87
N PHE A 115 -11.63 -12.90 -2.02
CA PHE A 115 -11.90 -13.97 -2.96
C PHE A 115 -10.87 -14.07 -4.08
N ALA A 116 -9.79 -13.27 -4.02
CA ALA A 116 -8.75 -13.33 -5.03
C ALA A 116 -7.91 -14.60 -4.87
N SER A 117 -7.88 -15.41 -5.94
CA SER A 117 -7.00 -16.57 -6.09
C SER A 117 -5.56 -16.14 -6.36
N THR A 118 -5.39 -14.99 -7.02
CA THR A 118 -4.11 -14.34 -7.27
C THR A 118 -4.17 -12.89 -6.78
N LYS A 119 -3.18 -12.50 -5.96
CA LYS A 119 -3.03 -11.14 -5.45
C LYS A 119 -1.69 -10.58 -5.89
N PRO A 120 -1.65 -9.33 -6.36
CA PRO A 120 -0.39 -8.69 -6.68
C PRO A 120 0.41 -8.37 -5.42
N GLU A 121 1.72 -8.31 -5.55
CA GLU A 121 2.57 -7.65 -4.56
C GLU A 121 2.53 -6.15 -4.83
N ILE A 122 2.00 -5.39 -3.88
CA ILE A 122 1.91 -3.94 -3.98
C ILE A 122 3.18 -3.35 -3.37
N PRO A 123 3.99 -2.58 -4.13
CA PRO A 123 5.17 -1.92 -3.59
C PRO A 123 4.79 -0.85 -2.57
N GLU A 124 5.70 -0.52 -1.68
CA GLU A 124 5.51 0.57 -0.71
C GLU A 124 5.24 1.92 -1.40
N ILE A 125 5.87 2.15 -2.56
CA ILE A 125 5.67 3.35 -3.37
C ILE A 125 5.26 2.92 -4.78
N VAL A 126 4.00 3.17 -5.12
CA VAL A 126 3.47 2.91 -6.48
C VAL A 126 4.04 3.91 -7.49
N GLN A 127 4.26 3.44 -8.72
CA GLN A 127 4.79 4.24 -9.81
C GLN A 127 3.74 4.50 -10.89
N PRO A 128 3.86 5.58 -11.66
CA PRO A 128 3.01 5.81 -12.83
C PRO A 128 3.05 4.64 -13.80
N GLY A 129 1.89 4.13 -14.18
CA GLY A 129 1.75 2.98 -15.05
C GLY A 129 1.70 1.63 -14.36
N ASP A 130 1.91 1.57 -13.04
CA ASP A 130 1.78 0.32 -12.29
C ASP A 130 0.38 -0.28 -12.44
N LEU A 131 0.35 -1.60 -12.64
CA LEU A 131 -0.86 -2.38 -12.82
C LEU A 131 -0.90 -3.52 -11.80
N PHE A 132 -1.86 -3.43 -10.88
CA PHE A 132 -2.12 -4.44 -9.86
C PHE A 132 -3.31 -5.29 -10.30
N PHE A 133 -3.06 -6.58 -10.49
CA PHE A 133 -4.03 -7.49 -11.08
C PHE A 133 -4.50 -8.53 -10.06
N TYR A 134 -5.83 -8.68 -9.95
CA TYR A 134 -6.49 -9.65 -9.09
C TYR A 134 -7.34 -10.60 -9.94
N ASP A 135 -7.16 -11.90 -9.74
CA ASP A 135 -8.05 -12.94 -10.27
C ASP A 135 -8.97 -13.40 -9.14
N VAL A 136 -10.25 -13.08 -9.26
CA VAL A 136 -11.26 -13.28 -8.21
C VAL A 136 -12.22 -14.38 -8.63
N GLN A 137 -12.51 -15.31 -7.71
CA GLN A 137 -13.46 -16.38 -7.91
C GLN A 137 -14.60 -16.23 -6.89
N LEU A 138 -15.81 -15.91 -7.38
CA LEU A 138 -16.97 -15.84 -6.51
C LEU A 138 -17.71 -17.20 -6.49
N PRO A 139 -18.27 -17.59 -5.35
CA PRO A 139 -18.78 -18.93 -5.12
C PRO A 139 -20.12 -19.24 -5.81
N GLY A 140 -20.56 -18.42 -6.75
CA GLY A 140 -21.79 -18.63 -7.52
C GLY A 140 -22.46 -17.33 -7.93
N SER A 141 -23.40 -17.42 -8.87
CA SER A 141 -24.19 -16.29 -9.35
C SER A 141 -25.35 -15.96 -8.40
N GLY A 142 -25.78 -14.67 -8.43
CA GLY A 142 -26.91 -14.20 -7.66
C GLY A 142 -26.54 -13.10 -6.68
N GLU A 143 -27.25 -13.07 -5.54
CA GLU A 143 -27.03 -12.06 -4.49
C GLU A 143 -25.85 -12.49 -3.61
N PHE A 144 -24.72 -11.86 -3.85
CA PHE A 144 -23.50 -12.06 -3.06
C PHE A 144 -22.84 -10.71 -2.81
N PRO A 145 -23.12 -10.05 -1.67
CA PRO A 145 -22.64 -8.72 -1.39
C PRO A 145 -21.14 -8.71 -1.12
N VAL A 146 -20.41 -7.97 -1.94
CA VAL A 146 -18.94 -7.83 -1.86
C VAL A 146 -18.56 -6.36 -1.96
N VAL A 147 -17.60 -5.94 -1.16
CA VAL A 147 -17.07 -4.57 -1.17
C VAL A 147 -16.02 -4.42 -2.25
N TRP A 148 -16.21 -3.45 -3.11
CA TRP A 148 -15.21 -2.93 -4.03
C TRP A 148 -14.79 -1.55 -3.59
N SER A 149 -13.52 -1.37 -3.27
CA SER A 149 -13.08 -0.12 -2.65
C SER A 149 -11.69 0.32 -3.11
N TYR A 150 -11.38 1.57 -2.75
CA TYR A 150 -10.05 2.12 -2.74
C TYR A 150 -9.86 2.97 -1.48
N GLY A 151 -8.75 2.74 -0.78
CA GLY A 151 -8.40 3.48 0.43
C GLY A 151 -7.04 4.16 0.32
N TRP A 152 -6.93 5.34 0.92
CA TRP A 152 -5.69 6.09 1.08
C TRP A 152 -5.51 6.49 2.53
N CYS A 153 -4.33 6.23 3.08
CA CYS A 153 -3.99 6.56 4.47
C CYS A 153 -2.80 7.51 4.52
N THR A 154 -2.77 8.35 5.54
CA THR A 154 -1.72 9.33 5.78
C THR A 154 -1.35 9.38 7.25
N SER A 155 -0.18 9.93 7.57
CA SER A 155 0.28 10.09 8.95
C SER A 155 -0.55 11.10 9.76
N LEU A 156 -1.26 12.01 9.10
CA LEU A 156 -2.07 13.08 9.71
C LEU A 156 -3.31 13.37 8.86
N GLU A 157 -4.44 13.70 9.51
CA GLU A 157 -5.68 14.05 8.84
C GLU A 157 -5.53 15.24 7.87
N GLN A 158 -4.73 16.26 8.24
CA GLN A 158 -4.50 17.40 7.37
C GLN A 158 -3.84 17.01 6.04
N ILE A 159 -2.90 16.07 6.07
CA ILE A 159 -2.24 15.56 4.85
C ILE A 159 -3.26 14.81 3.99
N LEU A 160 -4.17 14.04 4.62
CA LEU A 160 -5.24 13.34 3.93
C LEU A 160 -6.14 14.31 3.15
N GLU A 161 -6.59 15.38 3.80
CA GLU A 161 -7.44 16.40 3.16
C GLU A 161 -6.72 17.13 2.02
N ASP A 162 -5.44 17.41 2.19
CA ASP A 162 -4.64 18.06 1.14
C ASP A 162 -4.44 17.12 -0.06
N ASN A 163 -4.13 15.84 0.19
CA ASN A 163 -3.91 14.86 -0.88
C ASN A 163 -5.16 14.63 -1.73
N PHE A 164 -6.36 14.59 -1.15
CA PHE A 164 -7.59 14.38 -1.92
C PHE A 164 -7.99 15.55 -2.83
N LYS A 165 -7.25 16.67 -2.80
CA LYS A 165 -7.34 17.71 -3.84
C LYS A 165 -6.61 17.31 -5.13
N ASP A 166 -5.64 16.42 -5.00
CA ASP A 166 -4.73 16.00 -6.07
C ASP A 166 -4.87 14.52 -6.44
N ILE A 167 -5.69 13.76 -5.70
CA ILE A 167 -6.04 12.37 -6.01
C ILE A 167 -7.37 12.35 -6.75
N GLN A 168 -7.36 11.84 -7.99
CA GLN A 168 -8.56 11.58 -8.78
C GLN A 168 -8.80 10.07 -8.84
N LEU A 169 -10.04 9.66 -8.64
CA LEU A 169 -10.48 8.28 -8.65
C LEU A 169 -11.50 8.05 -9.76
N ASP A 170 -11.23 7.08 -10.63
CA ASP A 170 -12.17 6.57 -11.61
C ASP A 170 -12.44 5.10 -11.35
N PHE A 171 -13.70 4.74 -11.22
CA PHE A 171 -14.16 3.37 -11.10
C PHE A 171 -14.86 2.94 -12.38
N ILE A 172 -14.50 1.78 -12.90
CA ILE A 172 -14.98 1.28 -14.18
C ILE A 172 -15.44 -0.18 -13.97
N MET A 173 -16.68 -0.46 -14.36
CA MET A 173 -17.25 -1.81 -14.31
C MET A 173 -17.68 -2.23 -15.72
N ASN A 174 -17.15 -3.34 -16.20
CA ASN A 174 -17.43 -3.85 -17.56
C ASN A 174 -17.32 -2.73 -18.63
N GLU A 175 -16.19 -1.99 -18.62
CA GLU A 175 -15.89 -0.88 -19.53
C GLU A 175 -16.79 0.37 -19.35
N SER A 176 -17.72 0.35 -18.41
CA SER A 176 -18.61 1.48 -18.15
C SER A 176 -18.17 2.23 -16.89
N PRO A 177 -18.05 3.55 -16.91
CA PRO A 177 -17.72 4.32 -15.72
C PRO A 177 -18.80 4.22 -14.66
N VAL A 178 -18.40 4.14 -13.41
CA VAL A 178 -19.28 4.13 -12.24
C VAL A 178 -19.14 5.47 -11.54
N SER A 179 -20.28 6.15 -11.29
CA SER A 179 -20.27 7.43 -10.57
C SER A 179 -19.80 7.23 -9.13
N LEU A 180 -18.98 8.17 -8.63
CA LEU A 180 -18.57 8.23 -7.23
C LEU A 180 -19.76 8.40 -6.27
N ASP A 181 -20.90 8.86 -6.74
CA ASP A 181 -22.14 8.95 -5.95
C ASP A 181 -22.66 7.57 -5.48
N ASN A 182 -22.18 6.48 -6.10
CA ASN A 182 -22.49 5.11 -5.68
C ASN A 182 -21.55 4.61 -4.58
N PHE A 183 -20.57 5.41 -4.18
CA PHE A 183 -19.59 5.03 -3.16
C PHE A 183 -19.86 5.74 -1.85
N VAL A 184 -19.75 4.98 -0.77
CA VAL A 184 -19.70 5.52 0.58
C VAL A 184 -18.28 5.99 0.86
N ILE A 185 -18.14 7.15 1.47
CA ILE A 185 -16.85 7.66 1.93
C ILE A 185 -16.74 7.35 3.43
N ILE A 186 -15.75 6.54 3.77
CA ILE A 186 -15.46 6.14 5.14
C ILE A 186 -14.16 6.83 5.56
N ASN A 187 -14.25 7.73 6.55
CA ASN A 187 -13.07 8.36 7.14
C ASN A 187 -12.81 7.73 8.51
N THR A 188 -11.58 7.33 8.75
CA THR A 188 -11.10 6.79 10.03
C THR A 188 -9.89 7.55 10.50
N VAL A 189 -9.85 7.84 11.81
CA VAL A 189 -8.65 8.39 12.47
C VAL A 189 -8.23 7.40 13.54
N ASN A 190 -7.00 6.94 13.46
CA ASN A 190 -6.43 5.97 14.37
C ASN A 190 -5.88 6.64 15.64
N ASN A 191 -5.63 5.84 16.67
CA ASN A 191 -5.11 6.33 17.95
C ASN A 191 -3.71 6.95 17.87
N ASP A 192 -2.93 6.63 16.84
CA ASP A 192 -1.61 7.20 16.56
C ASP A 192 -1.67 8.51 15.76
N GLY A 193 -2.88 8.98 15.42
CA GLY A 193 -3.13 10.19 14.64
C GLY A 193 -3.14 9.97 13.12
N SER A 194 -2.82 8.76 12.64
CA SER A 194 -2.95 8.44 11.22
C SER A 194 -4.43 8.45 10.80
N ALA A 195 -4.69 8.91 9.58
CA ALA A 195 -6.02 9.04 9.05
C ALA A 195 -6.14 8.35 7.69
N CYS A 196 -7.29 7.70 7.47
CA CYS A 196 -7.59 7.01 6.21
C CYS A 196 -8.93 7.49 5.65
N ARG A 197 -9.00 7.57 4.33
CA ARG A 197 -10.26 7.73 3.59
C ARG A 197 -10.42 6.59 2.61
N GLU A 198 -11.55 5.93 2.67
CA GLU A 198 -11.92 4.84 1.79
C GLU A 198 -13.18 5.19 1.01
N TYR A 199 -13.15 4.98 -0.30
CA TYR A 199 -14.30 5.00 -1.19
C TYR A 199 -14.73 3.56 -1.40
N ALA A 200 -15.91 3.18 -0.96
CA ALA A 200 -16.37 1.81 -0.95
C ALA A 200 -17.77 1.69 -1.53
N ALA A 201 -17.96 0.78 -2.48
CA ALA A 201 -19.24 0.40 -3.03
C ALA A 201 -19.55 -1.05 -2.70
N LEU A 202 -20.82 -1.35 -2.44
CA LEU A 202 -21.30 -2.71 -2.25
C LEU A 202 -21.87 -3.23 -3.56
N VAL A 203 -21.21 -4.23 -4.14
CA VAL A 203 -21.72 -4.96 -5.31
C VAL A 203 -22.57 -6.11 -4.79
N THR A 204 -23.85 -6.15 -5.12
CA THR A 204 -24.82 -7.08 -4.50
C THR A 204 -25.22 -8.23 -5.39
N THR A 205 -25.31 -8.00 -6.70
CA THR A 205 -25.78 -9.01 -7.65
C THR A 205 -24.70 -9.27 -8.68
N TRP A 206 -24.39 -10.55 -8.88
CA TRP A 206 -23.36 -11.00 -9.78
C TRP A 206 -23.99 -11.96 -10.82
N PRO A 207 -24.22 -11.52 -12.06
CA PRO A 207 -24.58 -12.43 -13.14
C PRO A 207 -23.46 -13.44 -13.41
N SER A 208 -23.80 -14.67 -13.85
CA SER A 208 -22.80 -15.66 -14.25
C SER A 208 -21.92 -15.15 -15.38
N GLY A 209 -20.65 -15.51 -15.33
CA GLY A 209 -19.66 -15.15 -16.34
C GLY A 209 -18.50 -14.36 -15.78
N GLN A 210 -17.75 -13.72 -16.67
CA GLN A 210 -16.58 -12.95 -16.31
C GLN A 210 -16.91 -11.46 -16.31
N HIS A 211 -16.57 -10.78 -15.22
CA HIS A 211 -16.73 -9.34 -15.04
C HIS A 211 -15.38 -8.66 -14.83
N HIS A 212 -15.27 -7.44 -15.30
CA HIS A 212 -14.07 -6.63 -15.16
C HIS A 212 -14.36 -5.39 -14.33
N LEU A 213 -13.62 -5.23 -13.22
CA LEU A 213 -13.64 -4.00 -12.44
C LEU A 213 -12.25 -3.39 -12.50
N GLU A 214 -12.21 -2.07 -12.62
CA GLU A 214 -10.96 -1.31 -12.66
C GLU A 214 -11.11 -0.07 -11.79
N THR A 215 -10.13 0.16 -10.92
CA THR A 215 -9.97 1.41 -10.19
C THR A 215 -8.72 2.09 -10.73
N ARG A 216 -8.88 3.31 -11.26
CA ARG A 216 -7.78 4.17 -11.71
C ARG A 216 -7.56 5.24 -10.66
N ILE A 217 -6.33 5.38 -10.25
CA ILE A 217 -5.93 6.39 -9.29
C ILE A 217 -4.93 7.29 -9.98
N THR A 218 -5.27 8.57 -10.11
CA THR A 218 -4.40 9.57 -10.73
C THR A 218 -3.97 10.60 -9.69
N PHE A 219 -2.67 10.68 -9.45
CA PHE A 219 -2.06 11.78 -8.73
C PHE A 219 -1.77 12.90 -9.73
N THR A 220 -2.45 14.05 -9.59
CA THR A 220 -2.28 15.19 -10.51
C THR A 220 -0.95 15.91 -10.30
N GLN A 221 -0.35 15.75 -9.15
CA GLN A 221 1.01 16.14 -8.78
C GLN A 221 1.60 15.10 -7.82
N ASP A 222 2.87 15.27 -7.44
CA ASP A 222 3.47 14.41 -6.43
C ASP A 222 2.71 14.57 -5.11
N VAL A 223 2.31 13.45 -4.49
CA VAL A 223 1.61 13.43 -3.20
C VAL A 223 2.46 12.70 -2.15
N HIS A 224 2.33 13.08 -0.88
CA HIS A 224 2.99 12.39 0.21
C HIS A 224 1.99 11.99 1.28
N ASP A 225 2.17 10.80 1.85
CA ASP A 225 1.31 10.30 2.93
C ASP A 225 1.81 10.66 4.34
N GLY A 226 2.94 11.36 4.39
CA GLY A 226 3.65 11.70 5.63
C GLY A 226 4.79 10.72 5.95
N TRP A 227 4.89 9.60 5.22
CA TRP A 227 5.99 8.63 5.31
C TRP A 227 6.75 8.55 4.00
N ASN A 228 6.05 8.54 2.85
CA ASN A 228 6.58 8.35 1.51
C ASN A 228 6.11 9.45 0.57
N LEU A 229 6.85 9.64 -0.52
CA LEU A 229 6.50 10.50 -1.65
C LEU A 229 6.12 9.63 -2.85
N TYR A 230 4.96 9.91 -3.43
CA TYR A 230 4.41 9.19 -4.59
C TYR A 230 4.42 10.12 -5.80
N PRO A 231 5.01 9.73 -6.93
CA PRO A 231 5.12 10.58 -8.10
C PRO A 231 3.76 10.79 -8.78
N ALA A 232 3.60 11.95 -9.42
CA ALA A 232 2.45 12.27 -10.25
C ALA A 232 2.26 11.24 -11.37
N GLY A 233 1.01 10.84 -11.62
CA GLY A 233 0.66 9.88 -12.67
C GLY A 233 -0.46 8.94 -12.27
N THR A 234 -0.81 8.02 -13.16
CA THR A 234 -1.92 7.07 -12.96
C THR A 234 -1.40 5.67 -12.72
N HIS A 235 -1.98 4.98 -11.74
CA HIS A 235 -1.81 3.55 -11.52
C HIS A 235 -3.18 2.86 -11.45
N PHE A 236 -3.19 1.52 -11.57
CA PHE A 236 -4.41 0.78 -11.86
C PHE A 236 -4.53 -0.46 -10.97
N PHE A 237 -5.72 -0.66 -10.41
CA PHE A 237 -6.13 -1.91 -9.80
C PHE A 237 -7.18 -2.56 -10.69
N LYS A 238 -6.91 -3.76 -11.18
CA LYS A 238 -7.78 -4.49 -12.08
C LYS A 238 -8.19 -5.83 -11.48
N TYR A 239 -9.48 -6.11 -11.55
CA TYR A 239 -10.07 -7.34 -11.06
C TYR A 239 -10.74 -8.05 -12.23
N ILE A 240 -10.36 -9.31 -12.48
CA ILE A 240 -11.16 -10.24 -13.27
C ILE A 240 -11.95 -11.07 -12.28
N VAL A 241 -13.26 -10.89 -12.30
CA VAL A 241 -14.19 -11.57 -11.39
C VAL A 241 -14.93 -12.65 -12.16
N ASN A 242 -14.63 -13.90 -11.84
CA ASN A 242 -15.27 -15.05 -12.42
C ASN A 242 -16.41 -15.51 -11.49
N VAL A 243 -17.59 -15.68 -12.05
CA VAL A 243 -18.83 -16.04 -11.34
C VAL A 243 -19.40 -17.29 -12.00
N ASP A 244 -19.47 -18.38 -11.25
CA ASP A 244 -19.98 -19.69 -11.73
C ASP A 244 -21.52 -19.70 -11.92
#